data_6665556f9c60bbfc32fb52f95efea115
#
_entry.id   6665556f9c60bbfc32fb52f95efea115
#
_cell.length_a   1.000
_cell.length_b   1.000
_cell.length_c   1.000
_cell.angle_alpha   90.00
_cell.angle_beta   90.00
_cell.angle_gamma   90.00
#
_symmetry.space_group_name_H-M   'P 1'
#
loop_
_entity.id
_entity.type
_entity.pdbx_description
1 polymer ?
#
loop_
_entity_poly.entity_id
_entity_poly.type
_entity_poly.pdbx_seq_one_letter_code
_entity_poly.pdbx_strand_id
1 'polypeptide(L)'
;LALTYVFISHDLHVVRWLSDRILVMYLGEVVEIGPAEQLFTASAHPYTRALLSSMPSMDPHNRTLTSPLSGDPPSPISPPSGCRFHTRCPHARAVCAEVKPTLESVGEGHLSACLMAQPASPWQQKIAIQEVSHVA
;
A
#
# COMPACT_ATOMS: atom_id res chain seq x y z
N LEU A 1 -20.30 16.73 19.78
CA LEU A 1 -19.92 17.25 18.47
C LEU A 1 -19.31 16.12 17.65
N ALA A 2 -19.96 15.71 16.56
CA ALA A 2 -19.39 14.80 15.59
C ALA A 2 -18.45 15.61 14.69
N LEU A 3 -17.12 15.47 14.89
CA LEU A 3 -16.10 16.16 14.11
C LEU A 3 -15.39 15.15 13.20
N THR A 4 -15.17 15.56 11.96
CA THR A 4 -14.33 14.83 11.02
C THR A 4 -12.98 15.50 10.96
N TYR A 5 -11.90 14.71 11.10
CA TYR A 5 -10.53 15.18 11.03
C TYR A 5 -9.84 14.57 9.83
N VAL A 6 -9.02 15.37 9.15
CA VAL A 6 -8.04 14.90 8.16
C VAL A 6 -6.67 15.24 8.70
N PHE A 7 -5.80 14.25 8.83
CA PHE A 7 -4.42 14.49 9.24
C PHE A 7 -3.45 13.74 8.32
N ILE A 8 -2.25 14.26 8.19
CA ILE A 8 -1.17 13.70 7.40
C ILE A 8 -0.06 13.30 8.35
N SER A 9 0.38 12.05 8.28
CA SER A 9 1.45 11.52 9.09
C SER A 9 2.28 10.51 8.32
N HIS A 10 3.56 10.40 8.68
CA HIS A 10 4.43 9.32 8.27
C HIS A 10 4.59 8.24 9.36
N ASP A 11 4.02 8.46 10.53
CA ASP A 11 3.99 7.48 11.62
C ASP A 11 2.78 6.56 11.48
N LEU A 12 3.03 5.35 10.99
CA LEU A 12 1.98 4.36 10.72
C LEU A 12 1.31 3.84 12.01
N HIS A 13 2.00 3.87 13.16
CA HIS A 13 1.39 3.50 14.43
C HIS A 13 0.32 4.52 14.84
N VAL A 14 0.63 5.81 14.72
CA VAL A 14 -0.33 6.89 15.00
C VAL A 14 -1.51 6.80 14.03
N VAL A 15 -1.24 6.61 12.73
CA VAL A 15 -2.28 6.45 11.71
C VAL A 15 -3.22 5.29 12.05
N ARG A 16 -2.68 4.15 12.46
CA ARG A 16 -3.46 2.97 12.83
C ARG A 16 -4.45 3.25 13.98
N TRP A 17 -4.01 4.00 14.98
CA TRP A 17 -4.80 4.25 16.19
C TRP A 17 -5.87 5.34 16.03
N LEU A 18 -5.61 6.32 15.17
CA LEU A 18 -6.45 7.52 15.06
C LEU A 18 -7.39 7.51 13.86
N SER A 19 -7.15 6.64 12.85
CA SER A 19 -7.88 6.72 11.59
C SER A 19 -8.95 5.65 11.48
N ASP A 20 -10.14 6.05 11.05
CA ASP A 20 -11.18 5.12 10.57
C ASP A 20 -10.89 4.68 9.14
N ARG A 21 -10.38 5.61 8.32
CA ARG A 21 -10.01 5.39 6.92
C ARG A 21 -8.62 5.96 6.65
N ILE A 22 -7.90 5.28 5.78
CA ILE A 22 -6.54 5.67 5.38
C ILE A 22 -6.49 5.83 3.86
N LEU A 23 -5.77 6.85 3.44
CA LEU A 23 -5.43 7.13 2.05
C LEU A 23 -3.90 7.08 1.94
N VAL A 24 -3.39 6.20 1.09
CA VAL A 24 -1.96 6.04 0.83
C VAL A 24 -1.61 6.72 -0.47
N MET A 25 -0.56 7.54 -0.45
CA MET A 25 -0.06 8.26 -1.63
C MET A 25 1.37 7.84 -1.97
N TYR A 26 1.66 7.81 -3.26
CA TYR A 26 3.01 7.62 -3.79
C TYR A 26 3.28 8.59 -4.93
N LEU A 27 4.35 9.37 -4.84
CA LEU A 27 4.72 10.41 -5.81
C LEU A 27 3.55 11.32 -6.23
N GLY A 28 2.74 11.76 -5.25
CA GLY A 28 1.61 12.67 -5.47
C GLY A 28 0.34 12.03 -6.02
N GLU A 29 0.28 10.69 -6.12
CA GLU A 29 -0.92 9.97 -6.54
C GLU A 29 -1.44 9.06 -5.44
N VAL A 30 -2.77 8.96 -5.35
CA VAL A 30 -3.43 8.02 -4.45
C VAL A 30 -3.28 6.62 -5.02
N VAL A 31 -2.67 5.72 -4.27
CA VAL A 31 -2.47 4.32 -4.67
C VAL A 31 -3.42 3.36 -3.99
N GLU A 32 -3.88 3.70 -2.81
CA GLU A 32 -4.83 2.87 -2.06
C GLU A 32 -5.63 3.71 -1.08
N ILE A 33 -6.91 3.38 -0.88
CA ILE A 33 -7.77 4.00 0.11
C ILE A 33 -8.76 2.97 0.67
N GLY A 34 -8.94 2.94 1.97
CA GLY A 34 -9.87 2.00 2.59
C GLY A 34 -10.00 2.16 4.09
N PRO A 35 -10.83 1.34 4.73
CA PRO A 35 -10.88 1.24 6.17
C PRO A 35 -9.50 0.90 6.75
N ALA A 36 -9.12 1.54 7.85
CA ALA A 36 -7.80 1.38 8.45
C ALA A 36 -7.46 -0.09 8.70
N GLU A 37 -8.36 -0.83 9.32
CA GLU A 37 -8.16 -2.25 9.62
C GLU A 37 -7.89 -3.08 8.36
N GLN A 38 -8.63 -2.84 7.28
CA GLN A 38 -8.42 -3.57 6.01
C GLN A 38 -7.05 -3.25 5.40
N LEU A 39 -6.59 -2.00 5.45
CA LEU A 39 -5.28 -1.67 4.93
C LEU A 39 -4.17 -2.34 5.72
N PHE A 40 -4.30 -2.44 7.05
CA PHE A 40 -3.28 -3.09 7.89
C PHE A 40 -3.28 -4.62 7.78
N THR A 41 -4.41 -5.25 7.50
CA THR A 41 -4.53 -6.71 7.44
C THR A 41 -4.55 -7.28 6.02
N ALA A 42 -5.06 -6.52 5.05
CA ALA A 42 -5.33 -6.99 3.69
C ALA A 42 -5.05 -5.92 2.63
N SER A 43 -3.96 -5.14 2.80
CA SER A 43 -3.57 -4.14 1.79
C SER A 43 -3.40 -4.78 0.42
N ALA A 44 -3.92 -4.12 -0.60
CA ALA A 44 -3.93 -4.61 -1.98
C ALA A 44 -2.75 -4.09 -2.80
N HIS A 45 -2.29 -2.85 -2.53
CA HIS A 45 -1.21 -2.24 -3.28
C HIS A 45 0.16 -2.67 -2.75
N PRO A 46 1.11 -3.09 -3.61
CA PRO A 46 2.45 -3.51 -3.19
C PRO A 46 3.23 -2.45 -2.40
N TYR A 47 3.05 -1.18 -2.72
CA TYR A 47 3.67 -0.08 -1.96
C TYR A 47 3.14 -0.01 -0.52
N THR A 48 1.83 -0.11 -0.33
CA THR A 48 1.23 -0.13 1.02
C THR A 48 1.78 -1.28 1.85
N ARG A 49 1.89 -2.47 1.26
CA ARG A 49 2.50 -3.63 1.92
C ARG A 49 3.94 -3.39 2.32
N ALA A 50 4.71 -2.80 1.42
CA ALA A 50 6.10 -2.46 1.71
C ALA A 50 6.23 -1.46 2.86
N LEU A 51 5.36 -0.43 2.90
CA LEU A 51 5.31 0.51 4.03
C LEU A 51 4.99 -0.20 5.34
N LEU A 52 3.97 -1.05 5.35
CA LEU A 52 3.54 -1.78 6.55
C LEU A 52 4.62 -2.75 7.03
N SER A 53 5.31 -3.42 6.11
CA SER A 53 6.40 -4.34 6.46
C SER A 53 7.65 -3.63 6.99
N SER A 54 7.79 -2.33 6.74
CA SER A 54 8.87 -1.52 7.29
C SER A 54 8.59 -1.01 8.71
N MET A 55 7.39 -1.20 9.23
CA MET A 55 7.06 -0.82 10.60
C MET A 55 7.93 -1.62 11.59
N PRO A 56 8.60 -0.94 12.52
CA PRO A 56 9.34 -1.63 13.56
C PRO A 56 8.39 -2.52 14.38
N SER A 57 8.75 -3.80 14.53
CA SER A 57 8.05 -4.66 15.48
C SER A 57 8.35 -4.20 16.91
N MET A 58 7.31 -4.11 17.74
CA MET A 58 7.47 -3.88 19.18
C MET A 58 8.07 -5.12 19.88
N ASP A 59 8.08 -6.26 19.21
CA ASP A 59 8.68 -7.49 19.71
C ASP A 59 10.19 -7.53 19.36
N PRO A 60 11.09 -7.54 20.37
CA PRO A 60 12.54 -7.62 20.15
C PRO A 60 13.00 -8.89 19.40
N HIS A 61 12.21 -9.96 19.48
CA HIS A 61 12.52 -11.25 18.83
C HIS A 61 12.06 -11.32 17.38
N ASN A 62 11.22 -10.37 16.92
CA ASN A 62 10.64 -10.34 15.59
C ASN A 62 11.12 -9.12 14.78
N ARG A 63 12.42 -8.86 14.81
CA ARG A 63 13.03 -7.80 14.00
C ARG A 63 13.04 -8.23 12.54
N THR A 64 12.16 -7.63 11.74
CA THR A 64 12.19 -7.76 10.29
C THR A 64 13.43 -7.04 9.77
N LEU A 65 14.47 -7.80 9.39
CA LEU A 65 15.74 -7.27 8.88
C LEU A 65 15.69 -6.94 7.37
N THR A 66 14.57 -7.15 6.73
CA THR A 66 14.41 -6.91 5.29
C THR A 66 13.93 -5.48 5.04
N SER A 67 14.76 -4.70 4.35
CA SER A 67 14.29 -3.45 3.75
C SER A 67 13.29 -3.80 2.63
N PRO A 68 12.02 -3.47 2.80
CA PRO A 68 10.99 -3.91 1.88
C PRO A 68 11.02 -3.19 0.53
N LEU A 69 11.76 -2.11 0.44
CA LEU A 69 11.88 -1.28 -0.76
C LEU A 69 13.35 -1.13 -1.14
N SER A 70 13.72 -1.74 -2.26
CA SER A 70 15.04 -1.55 -2.86
C SER A 70 15.08 -0.29 -3.73
N GLY A 71 16.22 0.38 -3.74
CA GLY A 71 16.49 1.55 -4.58
C GLY A 71 15.89 2.86 -4.06
N ASP A 72 16.38 3.95 -4.62
CA ASP A 72 15.90 5.29 -4.32
C ASP A 72 14.53 5.58 -4.97
N PRO A 73 13.68 6.39 -4.34
CA PRO A 73 12.44 6.81 -4.97
C PRO A 73 12.73 7.63 -6.23
N PRO A 74 11.99 7.42 -7.33
CA PRO A 74 12.10 8.23 -8.53
C PRO A 74 11.81 9.71 -8.23
N SER A 75 12.30 10.60 -9.10
CA SER A 75 12.02 12.02 -8.98
C SER A 75 10.52 12.31 -9.12
N PRO A 76 9.92 13.07 -8.20
CA PRO A 76 8.52 13.48 -8.32
C PRO A 76 8.31 14.50 -9.45
N ILE A 77 9.38 15.16 -9.93
CA ILE A 77 9.33 16.14 -11.03
C ILE A 77 9.15 15.45 -12.37
N SER A 78 9.74 14.25 -12.53
CA SER A 78 9.63 13.43 -13.74
C SER A 78 9.26 12.00 -13.31
N PRO A 79 8.00 11.77 -12.94
CA PRO A 79 7.57 10.46 -12.46
C PRO A 79 7.57 9.42 -13.58
N PRO A 80 7.77 8.13 -13.25
CA PRO A 80 7.66 7.04 -14.20
C PRO A 80 6.31 7.01 -14.91
N SER A 81 6.30 6.55 -16.16
CA SER A 81 5.07 6.28 -16.92
C SER A 81 4.25 5.14 -16.32
N GLY A 82 2.98 5.06 -16.64
CA GLY A 82 2.10 4.01 -16.14
C GLY A 82 1.91 4.07 -14.63
N CYS A 83 2.06 2.93 -13.97
CA CYS A 83 2.06 2.86 -12.52
C CYS A 83 3.34 3.49 -11.96
N ARG A 84 3.25 4.56 -11.20
CA ARG A 84 4.43 5.28 -10.67
C ARG A 84 5.33 4.41 -9.78
N PHE A 85 4.79 3.36 -9.20
CA PHE A 85 5.54 2.43 -8.35
C PHE A 85 6.20 1.28 -9.12
N HIS A 86 5.96 1.11 -10.42
CA HIS A 86 6.42 -0.05 -11.17
C HIS A 86 7.94 -0.27 -11.12
N THR A 87 8.74 0.81 -11.08
CA THR A 87 10.22 0.73 -11.03
C THR A 87 10.76 0.10 -9.76
N ARG A 88 9.96 0.07 -8.69
CA ARG A 88 10.31 -0.48 -7.37
C ARG A 88 9.41 -1.63 -6.93
N CYS A 89 8.43 -1.97 -7.75
CA CYS A 89 7.46 -3.02 -7.45
C CYS A 89 8.05 -4.40 -7.74
N PRO A 90 8.11 -5.31 -6.76
CA PRO A 90 8.63 -6.66 -6.97
C PRO A 90 7.74 -7.51 -7.89
N HIS A 91 6.51 -7.07 -8.15
CA HIS A 91 5.53 -7.75 -9.00
C HIS A 91 5.33 -7.04 -10.35
N ALA A 92 6.15 -6.04 -10.67
CA ALA A 92 5.99 -5.25 -11.89
C ALA A 92 6.07 -6.12 -13.15
N ARG A 93 5.21 -5.80 -14.11
CA ARG A 93 5.20 -6.38 -15.46
C ARG A 93 5.27 -5.25 -16.48
N ALA A 94 5.58 -5.57 -17.74
CA ALA A 94 5.69 -4.60 -18.83
C ALA A 94 4.48 -3.66 -18.90
N VAL A 95 3.27 -4.18 -18.76
CA VAL A 95 2.02 -3.41 -18.78
C VAL A 95 1.96 -2.36 -17.65
N CYS A 96 2.64 -2.57 -16.52
CA CYS A 96 2.67 -1.59 -15.44
C CYS A 96 3.42 -0.31 -15.81
N ALA A 97 4.34 -0.37 -16.79
CA ALA A 97 5.02 0.81 -17.33
C ALA A 97 4.21 1.53 -18.40
N GLU A 98 3.24 0.85 -19.02
CA GLU A 98 2.46 1.35 -20.14
C GLU A 98 1.11 1.90 -19.72
N VAL A 99 0.45 1.24 -18.76
CA VAL A 99 -0.92 1.54 -18.35
C VAL A 99 -0.91 2.19 -16.96
N LYS A 100 -1.49 3.39 -16.88
CA LYS A 100 -1.73 4.05 -15.60
C LYS A 100 -2.95 3.41 -14.91
N PRO A 101 -2.77 2.77 -13.75
CA PRO A 101 -3.89 2.19 -13.02
C PRO A 101 -4.80 3.28 -12.44
N THR A 102 -6.09 3.04 -12.46
CA THR A 102 -7.11 3.86 -11.77
C THR A 102 -7.48 3.20 -10.45
N LEU A 103 -8.04 3.98 -9.51
CA LEU A 103 -8.59 3.43 -8.27
C LEU A 103 -9.83 2.58 -8.60
N GLU A 104 -9.75 1.29 -8.34
CA GLU A 104 -10.85 0.35 -8.51
C GLU A 104 -11.14 -0.40 -7.22
N SER A 105 -12.39 -0.83 -7.06
CA SER A 105 -12.81 -1.57 -5.88
C SER A 105 -12.12 -2.93 -5.80
N VAL A 106 -11.47 -3.18 -4.68
CA VAL A 106 -10.84 -4.48 -4.34
C VAL A 106 -11.50 -5.11 -3.13
N GLY A 107 -12.48 -4.45 -2.53
CA GLY A 107 -13.25 -4.88 -1.37
C GLY A 107 -14.27 -3.82 -0.98
N GLU A 108 -15.05 -4.08 0.05
CA GLU A 108 -16.05 -3.14 0.55
C GLU A 108 -15.39 -1.86 1.08
N GLY A 109 -15.65 -0.74 0.43
CA GLY A 109 -15.07 0.57 0.75
C GLY A 109 -13.54 0.63 0.60
N HIS A 110 -12.92 -0.34 -0.07
CA HIS A 110 -11.50 -0.48 -0.30
C HIS A 110 -11.19 -0.37 -1.79
N LEU A 111 -10.38 0.61 -2.15
CA LEU A 111 -9.97 0.92 -3.53
C LEU A 111 -8.46 0.81 -3.66
N SER A 112 -7.98 0.29 -4.79
CA SER A 112 -6.55 0.22 -5.09
C SER A 112 -6.27 0.55 -6.55
N ALA A 113 -5.22 1.33 -6.79
CA ALA A 113 -4.70 1.66 -8.11
C ALA A 113 -3.55 0.70 -8.48
N CYS A 114 -3.86 -0.59 -8.53
CA CYS A 114 -2.90 -1.63 -8.89
C CYS A 114 -3.52 -2.60 -9.89
N LEU A 115 -2.94 -2.69 -11.09
CA LEU A 115 -3.44 -3.57 -12.16
C LEU A 115 -3.51 -5.04 -11.72
N MET A 116 -2.59 -5.48 -10.87
CA MET A 116 -2.56 -6.84 -10.35
C MET A 116 -3.70 -7.12 -9.35
N ALA A 117 -4.08 -6.14 -8.56
CA ALA A 117 -5.07 -6.29 -7.50
C ALA A 117 -6.51 -6.14 -8.02
N GLN A 118 -6.71 -5.58 -9.21
CA GLN A 118 -8.04 -5.34 -9.77
C GLN A 118 -8.73 -6.65 -10.13
N PRO A 119 -10.06 -6.78 -9.88
CA PRO A 119 -10.81 -8.02 -10.14
C PRO A 119 -10.76 -8.50 -11.59
N ALA A 120 -10.69 -7.56 -12.54
CA ALA A 120 -10.58 -7.85 -13.97
C ALA A 120 -9.17 -8.14 -14.45
N SER A 121 -8.18 -8.18 -13.55
CA SER A 121 -6.80 -8.42 -13.91
C SER A 121 -6.58 -9.85 -14.39
N PRO A 122 -5.99 -10.05 -15.57
CA PRO A 122 -5.71 -11.39 -16.10
C PRO A 122 -4.63 -12.15 -15.31
N TRP A 123 -3.97 -11.47 -14.35
CA TRP A 123 -2.91 -12.07 -13.52
C TRP A 123 -3.13 -11.80 -12.03
N GLN A 124 -4.34 -11.98 -11.54
CA GLN A 124 -4.56 -12.03 -10.10
C GLN A 124 -3.69 -13.14 -9.51
N GLN A 125 -2.49 -12.80 -9.11
CA GLN A 125 -1.80 -13.63 -8.15
C GLN A 125 -2.57 -13.45 -6.83
N LYS A 126 -3.13 -14.53 -6.32
CA LYS A 126 -3.51 -14.62 -4.92
C LYS A 126 -2.23 -14.38 -4.14
N ILE A 127 -2.00 -13.15 -3.76
CA ILE A 127 -0.89 -12.82 -2.89
C ILE A 127 -1.29 -13.45 -1.58
N ALA A 128 -0.59 -14.53 -1.21
CA ALA A 128 -0.75 -15.13 0.11
C ALA A 128 -0.55 -14.00 1.12
N ILE A 129 -1.63 -13.64 1.80
CA ILE A 129 -1.57 -12.77 2.96
C ILE A 129 -0.74 -13.58 3.96
N GLN A 130 0.51 -13.18 4.16
CA GLN A 130 1.20 -13.62 5.36
C GLN A 130 0.41 -13.02 6.50
N GLU A 131 -0.34 -13.88 7.16
CA GLU A 131 -0.97 -13.56 8.43
C GLU A 131 0.12 -12.99 9.32
N VAL A 132 0.07 -11.69 9.53
CA VAL A 132 0.77 -11.09 10.65
C VAL A 132 0.07 -11.66 11.86
N SER A 133 0.67 -12.70 12.44
CA SER A 133 0.17 -13.32 13.65
C SER A 133 -0.02 -12.24 14.69
N HIS A 134 -1.28 -11.87 14.92
CA HIS A 134 -1.63 -11.07 16.07
C HIS A 134 -1.39 -11.94 17.30
N VAL A 135 -0.24 -11.77 17.91
CA VAL A 135 -0.09 -12.12 19.30
C VAL A 135 -0.80 -11.01 20.08
N ALA A 136 -1.92 -11.41 20.65
CA ALA A 136 -2.69 -10.58 21.56
C ALA A 136 -1.84 -10.13 22.77
#